data_ccc65c9e35c525a4b44c7a429b6e4990
#
_entry.id   ccc65c9e35c525a4b44c7a429b6e4990
#
_cell.length_a   1.000
_cell.length_b   1.000
_cell.length_c   1.000
_cell.angle_alpha   90.00
_cell.angle_beta   90.00
_cell.angle_gamma   90.00
#
_symmetry.space_group_name_H-M   'P 1'
#
loop_
_entity.id
_entity.type
_entity.pdbx_description
1 polymer ?
#
loop_
_entity_poly.entity_id
_entity_poly.type
_entity_poly.pdbx_seq_one_letter_code
_entity_poly.pdbx_strand_id
1 'polypeptide(L)'
;GERAAGAARGGARQQAVEAAASPSSPSSARPAPGGPAEHELPAEDRWITGLDLEGFGREMEELGRQLRAQQGEEDLAHLHRVVLWSDACFAAGLATMWLEPNPVTALFFCLWSHSRWTMIAHHSLHGGYNKLDSTRQYSSSRFGRGSLSRRALDWFDWMLPEAWSVYHNQVHHYRVNERADPDLFEDYVSTWKLPKEFMTILSMLVFKWAFAAPNSYKDLKLTEMRKSGRLPPRGFDPGMTMTIYQVYRLERDGQGIFSLAEFAARVVGPYLLLHFVLLPLPLALVDPALFWHALGNLALGEVFANLWGYAVTSFNHTGDDVYRFERSCRPHSPTFYLRAVIGSVNCRTGGEVNDFLHGYLNYQIEHHLWPDLSMLAYSRAQPRVRAICEKHGVPYVQDDIFSRLLKVWGIFTGRAHMRRFPDHLEREADMMVWSDRAVPHARAR
;
A
#
# COMPACT_ATOMS: atom_id res chain seq x y z
N GLY A 1 -32.56 -11.04 -57.97
CA GLY A 1 -33.40 -12.21 -58.12
C GLY A 1 -33.37 -12.96 -56.80
N GLU A 2 -34.39 -12.93 -56.16
CA GLU A 2 -35.57 -13.78 -56.03
C GLU A 2 -35.33 -15.11 -55.33
N ARG A 3 -36.02 -15.19 -54.17
CA ARG A 3 -36.93 -16.27 -53.70
C ARG A 3 -36.30 -17.61 -53.34
N ALA A 4 -36.76 -18.31 -52.41
CA ALA A 4 -37.80 -18.36 -51.38
C ALA A 4 -37.80 -19.78 -50.82
N ALA A 5 -38.09 -19.87 -49.54
CA ALA A 5 -38.98 -20.79 -48.87
C ALA A 5 -38.81 -22.33 -49.01
N GLY A 6 -38.91 -22.99 -47.87
CA GLY A 6 -39.25 -24.41 -47.75
C GLY A 6 -39.24 -24.90 -46.31
N ALA A 7 -40.39 -24.86 -45.69
CA ALA A 7 -40.69 -25.44 -44.37
C ALA A 7 -41.13 -26.91 -44.51
N ALA A 8 -40.94 -27.73 -43.47
CA ALA A 8 -41.86 -28.76 -42.93
C ALA A 8 -41.10 -29.65 -41.92
N ARG A 9 -41.51 -29.68 -40.68
CA ARG A 9 -42.53 -30.51 -39.98
C ARG A 9 -42.12 -32.00 -39.83
N GLY A 10 -42.20 -32.41 -38.57
CA GLY A 10 -42.50 -33.76 -38.08
C GLY A 10 -41.50 -34.17 -37.00
N GLY A 11 -41.85 -34.53 -35.83
CA GLY A 11 -43.06 -35.03 -35.24
C GLY A 11 -42.66 -35.90 -34.04
N ALA A 12 -43.38 -35.76 -32.99
CA ALA A 12 -43.28 -36.36 -31.67
C ALA A 12 -43.01 -37.87 -31.61
N ARG A 13 -42.41 -38.29 -30.50
CA ARG A 13 -42.87 -39.47 -29.73
C ARG A 13 -42.43 -39.38 -28.27
N GLN A 14 -43.36 -39.16 -27.38
CA GLN A 14 -43.36 -39.50 -25.95
C GLN A 14 -43.35 -41.04 -25.84
N GLN A 15 -42.53 -41.54 -24.90
CA GLN A 15 -42.80 -42.82 -24.23
C GLN A 15 -42.62 -42.63 -22.74
N ALA A 16 -43.74 -42.68 -22.06
CA ALA A 16 -43.84 -42.84 -20.60
C ALA A 16 -43.48 -44.29 -20.24
N VAL A 17 -42.74 -44.47 -19.16
CA VAL A 17 -42.63 -45.74 -18.45
C VAL A 17 -42.99 -45.48 -16.99
N GLU A 18 -44.16 -46.00 -16.62
CA GLU A 18 -44.60 -46.17 -15.26
C GLU A 18 -43.63 -47.07 -14.48
N ALA A 19 -43.31 -46.64 -13.24
CA ALA A 19 -42.67 -47.53 -12.28
C ALA A 19 -43.43 -47.47 -10.93
N ALA A 20 -43.69 -48.62 -10.44
CA ALA A 20 -44.55 -48.98 -9.32
C ALA A 20 -44.11 -48.39 -7.96
N ALA A 21 -45.12 -48.02 -7.18
CA ALA A 21 -45.02 -47.62 -5.80
C ALA A 21 -44.87 -48.84 -4.89
N SER A 22 -43.95 -48.74 -3.89
CA SER A 22 -43.92 -49.59 -2.73
C SER A 22 -43.90 -48.75 -1.45
N PRO A 23 -44.43 -49.23 -0.31
CA PRO A 23 -44.97 -48.40 0.76
C PRO A 23 -43.92 -47.84 1.71
N SER A 24 -44.17 -46.60 2.12
CA SER A 24 -43.40 -45.80 3.06
C SER A 24 -43.46 -46.31 4.49
N SER A 25 -42.30 -46.50 5.09
CA SER A 25 -42.12 -46.64 6.54
C SER A 25 -42.04 -45.21 7.17
N PRO A 26 -42.47 -44.99 8.39
CA PRO A 26 -42.48 -43.66 9.00
C PRO A 26 -41.03 -43.21 9.31
N SER A 27 -40.59 -42.18 8.61
CA SER A 27 -39.33 -41.49 8.89
C SER A 27 -39.46 -40.71 10.20
N SER A 28 -38.67 -41.10 11.18
CA SER A 28 -38.39 -40.28 12.35
C SER A 28 -37.78 -38.94 11.89
N ALA A 29 -38.53 -37.87 12.07
CA ALA A 29 -38.05 -36.53 11.85
C ALA A 29 -36.83 -36.27 12.74
N ARG A 30 -35.63 -36.21 12.13
CA ARG A 30 -34.48 -35.59 12.79
C ARG A 30 -34.81 -34.11 12.99
N PRO A 31 -34.53 -33.54 14.19
CA PRO A 31 -34.65 -32.13 14.38
C PRO A 31 -33.71 -31.44 13.38
N ALA A 32 -34.16 -30.35 12.77
CA ALA A 32 -33.35 -29.48 11.92
C ALA A 32 -32.07 -29.10 12.69
N PRO A 33 -30.89 -29.10 12.04
CA PRO A 33 -29.69 -28.64 12.70
C PRO A 33 -29.96 -27.19 13.15
N GLY A 34 -29.82 -26.95 14.46
CA GLY A 34 -29.90 -25.62 15.04
C GLY A 34 -29.02 -24.69 14.21
N GLY A 35 -29.48 -23.46 13.99
CA GLY A 35 -28.67 -22.43 13.36
C GLY A 35 -27.28 -22.38 13.99
N PRO A 36 -26.27 -21.80 13.27
CA PRO A 36 -24.91 -21.78 13.78
C PRO A 36 -24.94 -21.24 15.21
N ALA A 37 -24.40 -22.03 16.15
CA ALA A 37 -24.22 -21.59 17.52
C ALA A 37 -23.59 -20.20 17.45
N GLU A 38 -24.15 -19.20 18.14
CA GLU A 38 -23.52 -17.90 18.33
C GLU A 38 -22.11 -18.18 18.86
N HIS A 39 -21.12 -18.17 18.00
CA HIS A 39 -19.72 -18.26 18.41
C HIS A 39 -19.47 -17.05 19.29
N GLU A 40 -19.28 -17.28 20.57
CA GLU A 40 -18.93 -16.24 21.51
C GLU A 40 -17.63 -15.58 20.99
N LEU A 41 -17.72 -14.27 20.63
CA LEU A 41 -16.58 -13.55 20.12
C LEU A 41 -15.43 -13.58 21.13
N PRO A 42 -14.17 -13.67 20.68
CA PRO A 42 -13.01 -13.43 21.53
C PRO A 42 -13.19 -12.16 22.36
N ALA A 43 -12.67 -12.14 23.56
CA ALA A 43 -12.84 -10.99 24.47
C ALA A 43 -12.40 -9.66 23.84
N GLU A 44 -11.35 -9.73 23.03
CA GLU A 44 -10.77 -8.61 22.29
C GLU A 44 -11.62 -8.09 21.12
N ASP A 45 -12.63 -8.87 20.67
CA ASP A 45 -13.52 -8.50 19.55
C ASP A 45 -14.94 -8.12 20.02
N ARG A 46 -15.24 -8.22 21.32
CA ARG A 46 -16.58 -7.93 21.87
C ARG A 46 -17.04 -6.49 21.65
N TRP A 47 -16.10 -5.56 21.50
CA TRP A 47 -16.41 -4.16 21.20
C TRP A 47 -17.18 -3.97 19.88
N ILE A 48 -17.03 -4.89 18.92
CA ILE A 48 -17.64 -4.80 17.58
C ILE A 48 -19.17 -4.83 17.70
N THR A 49 -19.72 -5.65 18.60
CA THR A 49 -21.19 -5.81 18.74
C THR A 49 -21.88 -4.60 19.36
N GLY A 50 -21.14 -3.75 20.07
CA GLY A 50 -21.68 -2.52 20.70
C GLY A 50 -21.44 -1.25 19.88
N LEU A 51 -20.81 -1.34 18.72
CA LEU A 51 -20.39 -0.18 17.93
C LEU A 51 -21.56 0.47 17.19
N ASP A 52 -21.79 1.76 17.46
CA ASP A 52 -22.57 2.64 16.55
C ASP A 52 -21.71 3.03 15.35
N LEU A 53 -21.63 2.11 14.37
CA LEU A 53 -20.80 2.27 13.18
C LEU A 53 -21.20 3.49 12.34
N GLU A 54 -22.52 3.82 12.28
CA GLU A 54 -23.00 5.00 11.56
C GLU A 54 -22.61 6.30 12.25
N GLY A 55 -22.76 6.36 13.58
CA GLY A 55 -22.33 7.51 14.37
C GLY A 55 -20.84 7.74 14.26
N PHE A 56 -20.04 6.67 14.39
CA PHE A 56 -18.61 6.70 14.21
C PHE A 56 -18.20 7.25 12.82
N GLY A 57 -18.77 6.69 11.76
CA GLY A 57 -18.48 7.10 10.38
C GLY A 57 -18.83 8.58 10.13
N ARG A 58 -20.00 9.06 10.61
CA ARG A 58 -20.39 10.48 10.49
C ARG A 58 -19.42 11.42 11.22
N GLU A 59 -18.98 11.07 12.42
CA GLU A 59 -18.03 11.90 13.18
C GLU A 59 -16.64 11.94 12.49
N MET A 60 -16.17 10.83 11.94
CA MET A 60 -14.92 10.78 11.17
C MET A 60 -15.03 11.62 9.88
N GLU A 61 -16.12 11.52 9.13
CA GLU A 61 -16.33 12.32 7.93
C GLU A 61 -16.36 13.83 8.25
N GLU A 62 -17.08 14.22 9.31
CA GLU A 62 -17.16 15.60 9.77
C GLU A 62 -15.77 16.13 10.20
N LEU A 63 -15.02 15.34 10.98
CA LEU A 63 -13.66 15.70 11.36
C LEU A 63 -12.76 15.92 10.15
N GLY A 64 -12.80 15.02 9.16
CA GLY A 64 -12.02 15.14 7.92
C GLY A 64 -12.36 16.43 7.15
N ARG A 65 -13.65 16.81 7.10
CA ARG A 65 -14.09 18.06 6.47
C ARG A 65 -13.52 19.28 7.19
N GLN A 66 -13.55 19.28 8.52
CA GLN A 66 -13.01 20.36 9.35
C GLN A 66 -11.50 20.50 9.16
N LEU A 67 -10.76 19.40 9.18
CA LEU A 67 -9.31 19.39 8.98
C LEU A 67 -8.92 19.95 7.60
N ARG A 68 -9.62 19.55 6.53
CA ARG A 68 -9.40 20.11 5.19
C ARG A 68 -9.64 21.61 5.14
N ALA A 69 -10.63 22.13 5.87
CA ALA A 69 -10.92 23.56 5.93
C ALA A 69 -9.88 24.35 6.76
N GLN A 70 -9.17 23.69 7.66
CA GLN A 70 -8.16 24.30 8.54
C GLN A 70 -6.76 24.34 7.92
N GLN A 71 -6.51 23.62 6.82
CA GLN A 71 -5.20 23.64 6.13
C GLN A 71 -4.94 25.03 5.53
N GLY A 72 -3.69 25.48 5.58
CA GLY A 72 -3.30 26.80 5.07
C GLY A 72 -1.80 26.97 4.89
N GLU A 73 -1.33 28.21 5.00
CA GLU A 73 0.08 28.59 4.79
C GLU A 73 1.05 27.88 5.73
N GLU A 74 0.63 27.58 6.98
CA GLU A 74 1.47 26.85 7.93
C GLU A 74 1.79 25.42 7.46
N ASP A 75 0.83 24.75 6.79
CA ASP A 75 1.00 23.42 6.24
C ASP A 75 2.05 23.42 5.10
N LEU A 76 2.02 24.44 4.25
CA LEU A 76 3.00 24.61 3.19
C LEU A 76 4.37 25.00 3.75
N ALA A 77 4.42 25.90 4.73
CA ALA A 77 5.65 26.28 5.43
C ALA A 77 6.28 25.06 6.13
N HIS A 78 5.48 24.18 6.71
CA HIS A 78 5.94 22.92 7.29
C HIS A 78 6.58 22.02 6.22
N LEU A 79 5.93 21.82 5.05
CA LEU A 79 6.51 21.07 3.94
C LEU A 79 7.86 21.65 3.53
N HIS A 80 7.97 22.98 3.40
CA HIS A 80 9.23 23.61 3.02
C HIS A 80 10.34 23.38 4.06
N ARG A 81 10.03 23.33 5.36
CA ARG A 81 11.02 22.94 6.39
C ARG A 81 11.49 21.50 6.19
N VAL A 82 10.57 20.56 5.92
CA VAL A 82 10.92 19.17 5.63
C VAL A 82 11.80 19.05 4.38
N VAL A 83 11.49 19.82 3.32
CA VAL A 83 12.32 19.89 2.12
C VAL A 83 13.72 20.42 2.45
N LEU A 84 13.82 21.49 3.22
CA LEU A 84 15.11 22.05 3.65
C LEU A 84 15.95 21.04 4.44
N TRP A 85 15.35 20.28 5.34
CA TRP A 85 16.04 19.23 6.09
C TRP A 85 16.52 18.11 5.16
N SER A 86 15.68 17.69 4.22
CA SER A 86 16.05 16.72 3.19
C SER A 86 17.24 17.19 2.37
N ASP A 87 17.20 18.42 1.89
CA ASP A 87 18.26 19.01 1.07
C ASP A 87 19.56 19.22 1.86
N ALA A 88 19.46 19.56 3.16
CA ALA A 88 20.61 19.64 4.04
C ALA A 88 21.29 18.27 4.25
N CYS A 89 20.51 17.20 4.41
CA CYS A 89 21.05 15.84 4.45
C CYS A 89 21.75 15.48 3.13
N PHE A 90 21.15 15.80 1.99
CA PHE A 90 21.77 15.56 0.69
C PHE A 90 23.09 16.35 0.52
N ALA A 91 23.09 17.63 0.87
CA ALA A 91 24.30 18.47 0.81
C ALA A 91 25.43 17.94 1.72
N ALA A 92 25.09 17.50 2.93
CA ALA A 92 26.07 16.88 3.84
C ALA A 92 26.59 15.56 3.27
N GLY A 93 25.74 14.73 2.68
CA GLY A 93 26.14 13.51 1.97
C GLY A 93 27.10 13.80 0.83
N LEU A 94 26.78 14.78 -0.03
CA LEU A 94 27.65 15.20 -1.14
C LEU A 94 29.01 15.76 -0.66
N ALA A 95 29.00 16.57 0.41
CA ALA A 95 30.21 17.16 0.97
C ALA A 95 31.15 16.14 1.58
N THR A 96 30.67 14.94 1.91
CA THR A 96 31.44 13.88 2.60
C THR A 96 31.59 12.59 1.80
N MET A 97 30.91 12.44 0.64
CA MET A 97 30.90 11.17 -0.11
C MET A 97 32.26 10.76 -0.67
N TRP A 98 33.20 11.68 -0.80
CA TRP A 98 34.57 11.41 -1.25
C TRP A 98 35.45 10.75 -0.18
N LEU A 99 35.05 10.80 1.09
CA LEU A 99 35.69 10.05 2.17
C LEU A 99 35.52 8.55 1.96
N GLU A 100 36.41 7.75 2.56
CA GLU A 100 36.21 6.29 2.61
C GLU A 100 34.81 5.94 3.06
N PRO A 101 34.22 4.84 2.55
CA PRO A 101 32.87 4.43 2.93
C PRO A 101 32.70 4.36 4.45
N ASN A 102 31.73 5.12 4.95
CA ASN A 102 31.50 5.28 6.38
C ASN A 102 30.00 5.44 6.72
N PRO A 103 29.59 5.05 7.94
CA PRO A 103 28.17 5.06 8.32
C PRO A 103 27.56 6.47 8.44
N VAL A 104 28.36 7.50 8.69
CA VAL A 104 27.87 8.87 8.86
C VAL A 104 27.42 9.45 7.50
N THR A 105 28.26 9.34 6.48
CA THR A 105 27.93 9.74 5.09
C THR A 105 26.75 8.92 4.57
N ALA A 106 26.77 7.61 4.81
CA ALA A 106 25.66 6.72 4.44
C ALA A 106 24.33 7.11 5.12
N LEU A 107 24.38 7.52 6.40
CA LEU A 107 23.20 7.99 7.12
C LEU A 107 22.62 9.27 6.50
N PHE A 108 23.46 10.22 6.06
CA PHE A 108 22.97 11.41 5.37
C PHE A 108 22.21 11.06 4.08
N PHE A 109 22.73 10.15 3.25
CA PHE A 109 22.05 9.68 2.06
C PHE A 109 20.79 8.89 2.39
N CYS A 110 20.82 8.08 3.45
CA CYS A 110 19.64 7.38 3.95
C CYS A 110 18.52 8.37 4.35
N LEU A 111 18.82 9.37 5.17
CA LEU A 111 17.85 10.37 5.63
C LEU A 111 17.29 11.20 4.47
N TRP A 112 18.13 11.56 3.50
CA TRP A 112 17.69 12.22 2.29
C TRP A 112 16.73 11.34 1.47
N SER A 113 17.11 10.10 1.16
CA SER A 113 16.26 9.16 0.40
C SER A 113 14.94 8.89 1.14
N HIS A 114 15.01 8.67 2.45
CA HIS A 114 13.85 8.45 3.30
C HIS A 114 12.89 9.64 3.27
N SER A 115 13.38 10.86 3.53
CA SER A 115 12.54 12.06 3.55
C SER A 115 11.92 12.39 2.18
N ARG A 116 12.67 12.18 1.10
CA ARG A 116 12.15 12.37 -0.27
C ARG A 116 11.00 11.43 -0.57
N TRP A 117 11.13 10.17 -0.20
CA TRP A 117 10.11 9.15 -0.46
C TRP A 117 8.93 9.25 0.49
N THR A 118 9.15 9.10 1.80
CA THR A 118 8.07 8.93 2.78
C THR A 118 7.34 10.22 3.13
N MET A 119 7.99 11.36 3.02
CA MET A 119 7.42 12.65 3.39
C MET A 119 7.04 13.49 2.16
N ILE A 120 8.02 13.89 1.37
CA ILE A 120 7.79 14.89 0.33
C ILE A 120 6.96 14.29 -0.82
N ALA A 121 7.46 13.20 -1.41
CA ALA A 121 6.82 12.58 -2.57
C ALA A 121 5.49 11.91 -2.20
N HIS A 122 5.46 11.17 -1.11
CA HIS A 122 4.29 10.44 -0.64
C HIS A 122 3.09 11.38 -0.47
N HIS A 123 3.23 12.42 0.35
CA HIS A 123 2.13 13.35 0.62
C HIS A 123 1.80 14.27 -0.55
N SER A 124 2.79 14.62 -1.38
CA SER A 124 2.55 15.36 -2.64
C SER A 124 1.72 14.52 -3.62
N LEU A 125 2.04 13.24 -3.77
CA LEU A 125 1.32 12.35 -4.70
C LEU A 125 -0.08 11.97 -4.20
N HIS A 126 -0.33 12.00 -2.89
CA HIS A 126 -1.68 11.92 -2.32
C HIS A 126 -2.52 13.19 -2.53
N GLY A 127 -1.89 14.29 -2.88
CA GLY A 127 -2.56 15.56 -3.10
C GLY A 127 -2.70 16.45 -1.87
N GLY A 128 -2.00 16.14 -0.78
CA GLY A 128 -2.03 16.89 0.47
C GLY A 128 -1.72 18.38 0.32
N TYR A 129 -1.04 18.75 -0.76
CA TYR A 129 -0.65 20.14 -1.05
C TYR A 129 -1.31 20.71 -2.32
N ASN A 130 -2.23 19.99 -2.96
CA ASN A 130 -2.85 20.41 -4.23
C ASN A 130 -3.53 21.78 -4.17
N LYS A 131 -4.15 22.11 -3.03
CA LYS A 131 -4.88 23.36 -2.81
C LYS A 131 -4.03 24.44 -2.13
N LEU A 132 -2.92 24.05 -1.53
CA LEU A 132 -2.06 24.91 -0.73
C LEU A 132 -0.93 25.54 -1.55
N ASP A 133 -0.40 24.78 -2.50
CA ASP A 133 0.72 25.21 -3.34
C ASP A 133 0.24 25.84 -4.65
N SER A 134 0.23 27.17 -4.69
CA SER A 134 -0.15 27.96 -5.88
C SER A 134 0.82 27.73 -7.06
N THR A 135 2.07 27.35 -6.80
CA THR A 135 3.07 27.05 -7.84
C THR A 135 2.84 25.70 -8.48
N ARG A 136 2.06 24.84 -7.84
CA ARG A 136 1.78 23.46 -8.23
C ARG A 136 3.03 22.57 -8.29
N GLN A 137 4.14 22.96 -7.66
CA GLN A 137 5.36 22.14 -7.58
C GLN A 137 5.08 20.82 -6.86
N TYR A 138 4.36 20.89 -5.75
CA TYR A 138 3.98 19.74 -4.91
C TYR A 138 2.57 19.21 -5.23
N SER A 139 2.07 19.48 -6.43
CA SER A 139 0.78 18.94 -6.87
C SER A 139 0.90 17.49 -7.33
N SER A 140 -0.07 16.65 -6.94
CA SER A 140 -0.13 15.22 -7.32
C SER A 140 -0.16 14.97 -8.82
N SER A 141 -0.61 15.96 -9.60
CA SER A 141 -0.65 15.87 -11.07
C SER A 141 0.69 16.19 -11.73
N ARG A 142 1.62 16.82 -11.01
CA ARG A 142 2.88 17.36 -11.59
C ARG A 142 4.14 16.79 -10.94
N PHE A 143 4.14 16.57 -9.63
CA PHE A 143 5.31 16.16 -8.86
C PHE A 143 5.94 14.88 -9.43
N GLY A 144 7.21 14.95 -9.79
CA GLY A 144 7.98 13.83 -10.34
C GLY A 144 7.54 13.33 -11.73
N ARG A 145 6.55 13.97 -12.39
CA ARG A 145 5.89 13.46 -13.60
C ARG A 145 6.27 14.25 -14.85
N GLY A 146 6.10 13.60 -15.99
CA GLY A 146 6.16 14.23 -17.32
C GLY A 146 7.52 14.27 -17.99
N SER A 147 8.65 14.24 -17.24
CA SER A 147 10.01 14.17 -17.83
C SER A 147 11.00 13.53 -16.87
N LEU A 148 12.12 13.01 -17.43
CA LEU A 148 13.23 12.47 -16.61
C LEU A 148 13.87 13.54 -15.72
N SER A 149 14.02 14.77 -16.22
CA SER A 149 14.57 15.86 -15.42
C SER A 149 13.68 16.18 -14.22
N ARG A 150 12.36 16.23 -14.42
CA ARG A 150 11.43 16.43 -13.31
C ARG A 150 11.43 15.26 -12.35
N ARG A 151 11.45 14.02 -12.85
CA ARG A 151 11.59 12.84 -12.01
C ARG A 151 12.87 12.91 -11.18
N ALA A 152 13.99 13.31 -11.76
CA ALA A 152 15.27 13.44 -11.05
C ALA A 152 15.23 14.54 -9.98
N LEU A 153 14.61 15.71 -10.25
CA LEU A 153 14.60 16.84 -9.34
C LEU A 153 13.58 16.70 -8.20
N ASP A 154 12.35 16.26 -8.53
CA ASP A 154 11.27 16.19 -7.56
C ASP A 154 11.30 14.86 -6.77
N TRP A 155 11.40 13.73 -7.49
CA TRP A 155 11.25 12.41 -6.91
C TRP A 155 12.60 11.75 -6.58
N PHE A 156 13.55 11.77 -7.48
CA PHE A 156 14.86 11.14 -7.42
C PHE A 156 14.85 9.77 -6.70
N ASP A 157 14.05 8.87 -7.19
CA ASP A 157 13.85 7.54 -6.64
C ASP A 157 13.77 6.50 -7.76
N TRP A 158 13.91 5.24 -7.40
CA TRP A 158 13.91 4.09 -8.27
C TRP A 158 12.52 3.67 -8.75
N MET A 159 11.43 4.08 -8.07
CA MET A 159 10.06 3.86 -8.53
C MET A 159 9.61 4.93 -9.54
N LEU A 160 8.60 4.59 -10.34
CA LEU A 160 7.85 5.58 -11.12
C LEU A 160 6.78 6.23 -10.25
N PRO A 161 6.68 7.57 -10.21
CA PRO A 161 5.61 8.27 -9.51
C PRO A 161 4.21 7.84 -9.95
N GLU A 162 4.03 7.56 -11.25
CA GLU A 162 2.79 7.04 -11.82
C GLU A 162 2.45 5.66 -11.29
N ALA A 163 3.45 4.77 -11.19
CA ALA A 163 3.28 3.43 -10.66
C ALA A 163 2.93 3.46 -9.16
N TRP A 164 3.67 4.27 -8.40
CA TRP A 164 3.39 4.51 -6.99
C TRP A 164 1.95 5.00 -6.77
N SER A 165 1.50 5.99 -7.55
CA SER A 165 0.16 6.54 -7.41
C SER A 165 -0.95 5.53 -7.70
N VAL A 166 -0.72 4.57 -8.60
CA VAL A 166 -1.70 3.48 -8.83
C VAL A 166 -1.65 2.49 -7.68
N TYR A 167 -0.48 1.98 -7.38
CA TYR A 167 -0.27 0.95 -6.37
C TYR A 167 -0.71 1.41 -4.97
N HIS A 168 -0.16 2.53 -4.51
CA HIS A 168 -0.36 3.02 -3.16
C HIS A 168 -1.67 3.82 -3.03
N ASN A 169 -1.85 4.87 -3.83
CA ASN A 169 -2.96 5.80 -3.63
C ASN A 169 -4.32 5.28 -4.13
N GLN A 170 -4.34 4.35 -5.13
CA GLN A 170 -5.59 3.87 -5.71
C GLN A 170 -5.94 2.44 -5.29
N VAL A 171 -4.95 1.63 -4.90
CA VAL A 171 -5.20 0.26 -4.46
C VAL A 171 -5.07 0.14 -2.95
N HIS A 172 -3.87 0.31 -2.39
CA HIS A 172 -3.62 0.11 -0.97
C HIS A 172 -4.54 0.96 -0.08
N HIS A 173 -4.62 2.28 -0.26
CA HIS A 173 -5.44 3.16 0.57
C HIS A 173 -6.94 2.86 0.55
N TYR A 174 -7.45 2.29 -0.55
CA TYR A 174 -8.85 1.89 -0.64
C TYR A 174 -9.11 0.43 -0.26
N ARG A 175 -8.06 -0.32 0.08
CA ARG A 175 -8.11 -1.76 0.30
C ARG A 175 -7.28 -2.21 1.51
N VAL A 176 -6.98 -1.30 2.42
CA VAL A 176 -6.07 -1.57 3.55
C VAL A 176 -6.43 -2.88 4.25
N ASN A 177 -5.47 -3.80 4.29
CA ASN A 177 -5.59 -5.14 4.85
C ASN A 177 -6.76 -6.00 4.30
N GLU A 178 -7.38 -5.61 3.18
CA GLU A 178 -8.26 -6.48 2.44
C GLU A 178 -7.46 -7.51 1.64
N ARG A 179 -8.05 -8.63 1.28
CA ARG A 179 -7.39 -9.64 0.44
C ARG A 179 -6.86 -9.10 -0.90
N ALA A 180 -7.40 -7.97 -1.37
CA ALA A 180 -6.96 -7.30 -2.59
C ALA A 180 -5.85 -6.27 -2.35
N ASP A 181 -5.44 -6.04 -1.11
CA ASP A 181 -4.37 -5.12 -0.75
C ASP A 181 -3.02 -5.71 -1.15
N PRO A 182 -2.24 -5.02 -2.03
CA PRO A 182 -0.91 -5.49 -2.39
C PRO A 182 0.09 -5.48 -1.21
N ASP A 183 -0.21 -4.76 -0.13
CA ASP A 183 0.61 -4.65 1.08
C ASP A 183 0.13 -5.58 2.22
N LEU A 184 -0.78 -6.51 1.95
CA LEU A 184 -1.14 -7.57 2.89
C LEU A 184 -0.01 -8.61 2.97
N PHE A 185 1.04 -8.29 3.71
CA PHE A 185 2.29 -9.07 3.76
C PHE A 185 2.11 -10.48 4.31
N GLU A 186 1.15 -10.73 5.22
CA GLU A 186 0.91 -12.06 5.78
C GLU A 186 0.61 -13.10 4.69
N ASP A 187 -0.18 -12.75 3.68
CA ASP A 187 -0.48 -13.65 2.57
C ASP A 187 0.76 -13.92 1.70
N TYR A 188 1.60 -12.89 1.51
CA TYR A 188 2.84 -13.04 0.75
C TYR A 188 3.87 -13.94 1.46
N VAL A 189 4.12 -13.72 2.76
CA VAL A 189 5.12 -14.51 3.51
C VAL A 189 4.68 -15.96 3.68
N SER A 190 3.40 -16.26 3.57
CA SER A 190 2.88 -17.64 3.58
C SER A 190 3.39 -18.46 2.39
N THR A 191 3.73 -17.81 1.27
CA THR A 191 4.21 -18.46 0.02
C THR A 191 5.70 -18.77 0.02
N TRP A 192 6.46 -18.32 1.01
CA TRP A 192 7.91 -18.50 1.06
C TRP A 192 8.30 -19.96 1.28
N LYS A 193 9.22 -20.44 0.45
CA LYS A 193 9.72 -21.83 0.47
C LYS A 193 11.02 -22.02 1.25
N LEU A 194 11.75 -20.94 1.49
CA LEU A 194 12.97 -20.91 2.30
C LEU A 194 12.63 -20.57 3.76
N PRO A 195 13.54 -20.78 4.71
CA PRO A 195 13.33 -20.39 6.10
C PRO A 195 12.84 -18.95 6.21
N LYS A 196 11.75 -18.74 6.92
CA LYS A 196 11.06 -17.45 6.98
C LYS A 196 11.93 -16.35 7.58
N GLU A 197 12.75 -16.67 8.58
CA GLU A 197 13.70 -15.75 9.19
C GLU A 197 14.71 -15.23 8.15
N PHE A 198 15.28 -16.14 7.36
CA PHE A 198 16.21 -15.77 6.28
C PHE A 198 15.52 -14.90 5.23
N MET A 199 14.32 -15.27 4.80
CA MET A 199 13.55 -14.49 3.81
C MET A 199 13.14 -13.12 4.35
N THR A 200 12.83 -13.02 5.64
CA THR A 200 12.52 -11.74 6.29
C THR A 200 13.74 -10.81 6.24
N ILE A 201 14.91 -11.28 6.67
CA ILE A 201 16.15 -10.49 6.63
C ILE A 201 16.48 -10.09 5.18
N LEU A 202 16.41 -11.04 4.25
CA LEU A 202 16.64 -10.75 2.84
C LEU A 202 15.68 -9.70 2.28
N SER A 203 14.40 -9.80 2.63
CA SER A 203 13.39 -8.82 2.21
C SER A 203 13.68 -7.42 2.75
N MET A 204 14.15 -7.29 3.99
CA MET A 204 14.56 -6.00 4.55
C MET A 204 15.69 -5.33 3.75
N LEU A 205 16.63 -6.12 3.24
CA LEU A 205 17.79 -5.61 2.50
C LEU A 205 17.43 -5.19 1.06
N VAL A 206 16.46 -5.87 0.43
CA VAL A 206 16.16 -5.69 -1.00
C VAL A 206 14.72 -5.27 -1.30
N PHE A 207 13.96 -4.93 -0.26
CA PHE A 207 12.52 -4.63 -0.33
C PHE A 207 12.16 -3.69 -1.47
N LYS A 208 12.84 -2.56 -1.56
CA LYS A 208 12.56 -1.55 -2.56
C LYS A 208 12.67 -2.13 -3.98
N TRP A 209 13.78 -2.75 -4.30
CA TRP A 209 14.10 -3.15 -5.68
C TRP A 209 13.44 -4.45 -6.10
N ALA A 210 13.45 -5.43 -5.20
CA ALA A 210 12.99 -6.77 -5.52
C ALA A 210 11.47 -6.93 -5.41
N PHE A 211 10.81 -6.10 -4.60
CA PHE A 211 9.37 -6.19 -4.31
C PHE A 211 8.61 -4.93 -4.72
N ALA A 212 8.86 -3.78 -4.08
CA ALA A 212 8.00 -2.61 -4.24
C ALA A 212 8.00 -2.02 -5.66
N ALA A 213 9.18 -1.94 -6.32
CA ALA A 213 9.26 -1.43 -7.68
C ALA A 213 8.54 -2.31 -8.72
N PRO A 214 8.80 -3.62 -8.82
CA PRO A 214 8.11 -4.45 -9.79
C PRO A 214 6.62 -4.60 -9.49
N ASN A 215 6.22 -4.61 -8.21
CA ASN A 215 4.82 -4.74 -7.83
C ASN A 215 4.02 -3.47 -8.19
N SER A 216 4.54 -2.30 -7.88
CA SER A 216 3.91 -1.03 -8.29
C SER A 216 3.85 -0.88 -9.81
N TYR A 217 4.90 -1.29 -10.53
CA TYR A 217 4.90 -1.25 -12.00
C TYR A 217 3.89 -2.22 -12.62
N LYS A 218 3.68 -3.40 -12.02
CA LYS A 218 2.61 -4.34 -12.40
C LYS A 218 1.25 -3.66 -12.37
N ASP A 219 0.91 -2.95 -11.30
CA ASP A 219 -0.40 -2.32 -11.15
C ASP A 219 -0.61 -1.16 -12.15
N LEU A 220 0.46 -0.40 -12.44
CA LEU A 220 0.43 0.57 -13.53
C LEU A 220 0.13 -0.09 -14.87
N LYS A 221 0.83 -1.16 -15.22
CA LYS A 221 0.64 -1.90 -16.49
C LYS A 221 -0.76 -2.49 -16.60
N LEU A 222 -1.29 -3.09 -15.54
CA LEU A 222 -2.66 -3.59 -15.51
C LEU A 222 -3.68 -2.46 -15.71
N THR A 223 -3.41 -1.29 -15.15
CA THR A 223 -4.26 -0.10 -15.35
C THR A 223 -4.19 0.43 -16.77
N GLU A 224 -2.99 0.49 -17.39
CA GLU A 224 -2.82 0.86 -18.79
C GLU A 224 -3.53 -0.13 -19.73
N MET A 225 -3.41 -1.44 -19.46
CA MET A 225 -4.09 -2.46 -20.24
C MET A 225 -5.61 -2.34 -20.17
N ARG A 226 -6.17 -2.13 -18.96
CA ARG A 226 -7.61 -1.88 -18.79
C ARG A 226 -8.10 -0.66 -19.57
N LYS A 227 -7.38 0.47 -19.46
CA LYS A 227 -7.71 1.71 -20.20
C LYS A 227 -7.69 1.53 -21.71
N SER A 228 -6.83 0.67 -22.22
CA SER A 228 -6.71 0.36 -23.67
C SER A 228 -7.56 -0.82 -24.11
N GLY A 229 -8.42 -1.39 -23.26
CA GLY A 229 -9.24 -2.55 -23.58
C GLY A 229 -8.47 -3.85 -23.76
N ARG A 230 -7.18 -3.88 -23.39
CA ARG A 230 -6.34 -5.08 -23.48
C ARG A 230 -6.48 -5.95 -22.24
N LEU A 231 -6.52 -7.25 -22.42
CA LEU A 231 -6.49 -8.21 -21.32
C LEU A 231 -5.06 -8.69 -21.06
N PRO A 232 -4.73 -9.02 -19.81
CA PRO A 232 -3.46 -9.68 -19.50
C PRO A 232 -3.37 -11.04 -20.20
N PRO A 233 -2.16 -11.58 -20.39
CA PRO A 233 -1.96 -12.91 -20.98
C PRO A 233 -2.77 -13.98 -20.25
N ARG A 234 -3.20 -15.01 -20.98
CA ARG A 234 -3.98 -16.12 -20.39
C ARG A 234 -3.14 -16.81 -19.30
N GLY A 235 -3.72 -16.95 -18.11
CA GLY A 235 -3.05 -17.55 -16.95
C GLY A 235 -2.27 -16.56 -16.08
N PHE A 236 -2.19 -15.28 -16.45
CA PHE A 236 -1.66 -14.25 -15.57
C PHE A 236 -2.64 -13.95 -14.44
N ASP A 237 -2.17 -14.02 -13.21
CA ASP A 237 -2.95 -13.63 -12.02
C ASP A 237 -2.70 -12.16 -11.67
N PRO A 238 -3.68 -11.26 -11.85
CA PRO A 238 -3.54 -9.85 -11.49
C PRO A 238 -3.30 -9.61 -9.98
N GLY A 239 -3.76 -10.53 -9.12
CA GLY A 239 -3.59 -10.47 -7.67
C GLY A 239 -2.23 -10.97 -7.18
N MET A 240 -1.41 -11.55 -8.06
CA MET A 240 -0.10 -12.07 -7.65
C MET A 240 0.84 -10.96 -7.19
N THR A 241 1.62 -11.24 -6.15
CA THR A 241 2.74 -10.38 -5.77
C THR A 241 3.86 -10.48 -6.81
N MET A 242 4.23 -9.33 -7.40
CA MET A 242 5.26 -9.25 -8.43
C MET A 242 6.61 -8.94 -7.79
N THR A 243 7.52 -9.90 -7.84
CA THR A 243 8.94 -9.70 -7.50
C THR A 243 9.79 -9.66 -8.76
N ILE A 244 11.05 -9.23 -8.65
CA ILE A 244 11.98 -9.24 -9.79
C ILE A 244 12.15 -10.67 -10.37
N TYR A 245 12.10 -11.69 -9.50
CA TYR A 245 12.13 -13.10 -9.94
C TYR A 245 10.88 -13.47 -10.73
N GLN A 246 9.70 -13.00 -10.32
CA GLN A 246 8.44 -13.26 -11.04
C GLN A 246 8.44 -12.56 -12.41
N VAL A 247 9.00 -11.34 -12.51
CA VAL A 247 9.15 -10.65 -13.80
C VAL A 247 9.96 -11.54 -14.77
N TYR A 248 11.15 -12.01 -14.33
CA TYR A 248 11.98 -12.89 -15.15
C TYR A 248 11.25 -14.18 -15.55
N ARG A 249 10.61 -14.85 -14.60
CA ARG A 249 9.92 -16.12 -14.85
C ARG A 249 8.78 -15.96 -15.85
N LEU A 250 7.92 -14.97 -15.64
CA LEU A 250 6.76 -14.73 -16.52
C LEU A 250 7.18 -14.29 -17.92
N GLU A 251 8.25 -13.48 -18.05
CA GLU A 251 8.80 -13.12 -19.35
C GLU A 251 9.30 -14.37 -20.10
N ARG A 252 10.08 -15.22 -19.44
CA ARG A 252 10.59 -16.48 -20.03
C ARG A 252 9.46 -17.40 -20.48
N ASP A 253 8.37 -17.47 -19.69
CA ASP A 253 7.24 -18.36 -19.95
C ASP A 253 6.20 -17.73 -20.91
N GLY A 254 6.47 -16.52 -21.47
CA GLY A 254 5.58 -15.80 -22.40
C GLY A 254 4.28 -15.28 -21.76
N GLN A 255 4.24 -15.20 -20.45
CA GLN A 255 3.08 -14.74 -19.65
C GLN A 255 3.30 -13.36 -19.03
N GLY A 256 4.43 -12.70 -19.31
CA GLY A 256 4.77 -11.39 -18.76
C GLY A 256 3.90 -10.27 -19.33
N ILE A 257 3.54 -9.31 -18.49
CA ILE A 257 2.86 -8.07 -18.91
C ILE A 257 3.87 -6.93 -19.20
N PHE A 258 5.12 -7.11 -18.84
CA PHE A 258 6.28 -6.30 -19.21
C PHE A 258 7.57 -7.15 -19.10
N SER A 259 8.64 -6.70 -19.74
CA SER A 259 9.95 -7.39 -19.74
C SER A 259 10.89 -6.82 -18.69
N LEU A 260 11.94 -7.58 -18.33
CA LEU A 260 13.05 -7.08 -17.52
C LEU A 260 13.74 -5.88 -18.16
N ALA A 261 13.91 -5.91 -19.48
CA ALA A 261 14.50 -4.80 -20.22
C ALA A 261 13.65 -3.53 -20.14
N GLU A 262 12.32 -3.65 -20.29
CA GLU A 262 11.39 -2.53 -20.12
C GLU A 262 11.44 -2.00 -18.68
N PHE A 263 11.41 -2.89 -17.69
CA PHE A 263 11.49 -2.54 -16.28
C PHE A 263 12.79 -1.81 -15.93
N ALA A 264 13.92 -2.35 -16.41
CA ALA A 264 15.22 -1.72 -16.23
C ALA A 264 15.28 -0.33 -16.90
N ALA A 265 14.85 -0.21 -18.15
CA ALA A 265 14.94 1.05 -18.89
C ALA A 265 14.03 2.16 -18.33
N ARG A 266 12.80 1.81 -17.89
CA ARG A 266 11.80 2.79 -17.48
C ARG A 266 11.75 3.05 -15.98
N VAL A 267 12.01 2.04 -15.18
CA VAL A 267 11.79 2.09 -13.72
C VAL A 267 13.09 2.32 -12.98
N VAL A 268 13.95 1.34 -12.89
CA VAL A 268 15.14 1.41 -12.01
C VAL A 268 16.38 2.00 -12.70
N GLY A 269 16.52 1.82 -14.01
CA GLY A 269 17.72 2.22 -14.75
C GLY A 269 18.04 3.72 -14.68
N PRO A 270 17.06 4.63 -14.89
CA PRO A 270 17.33 6.06 -14.77
C PRO A 270 17.87 6.46 -13.39
N TYR A 271 17.32 5.87 -12.33
CA TYR A 271 17.79 6.11 -10.97
C TYR A 271 19.21 5.55 -10.76
N LEU A 272 19.44 4.28 -11.14
CA LEU A 272 20.75 3.66 -10.99
C LEU A 272 21.84 4.44 -11.74
N LEU A 273 21.54 4.88 -12.97
CA LEU A 273 22.47 5.69 -13.76
C LEU A 273 22.76 7.04 -13.10
N LEU A 274 21.72 7.77 -12.70
CA LEU A 274 21.89 9.08 -12.09
C LEU A 274 22.59 8.99 -10.74
N HIS A 275 22.15 8.04 -9.87
CA HIS A 275 22.58 7.97 -8.49
C HIS A 275 23.98 7.34 -8.34
N PHE A 276 24.24 6.23 -9.04
CA PHE A 276 25.48 5.44 -8.84
C PHE A 276 26.55 5.68 -9.90
N VAL A 277 26.21 6.36 -11.01
CA VAL A 277 27.19 6.65 -12.05
C VAL A 277 27.40 8.14 -12.20
N LEU A 278 26.37 8.90 -12.57
CA LEU A 278 26.53 10.32 -12.91
C LEU A 278 26.80 11.20 -11.70
N LEU A 279 26.23 10.89 -10.53
CA LEU A 279 26.45 11.66 -9.31
C LEU A 279 27.90 11.55 -8.81
N PRO A 280 28.53 10.36 -8.69
CA PRO A 280 29.92 10.23 -8.27
C PRO A 280 30.95 10.50 -9.41
N LEU A 281 30.53 10.50 -10.68
CA LEU A 281 31.43 10.60 -11.83
C LEU A 281 32.39 11.82 -11.79
N PRO A 282 31.98 13.04 -11.37
CA PRO A 282 32.89 14.18 -11.30
C PRO A 282 34.11 13.92 -10.41
N LEU A 283 34.00 13.09 -9.38
CA LEU A 283 35.10 12.75 -8.49
C LEU A 283 36.16 11.90 -9.19
N ALA A 284 35.78 11.08 -10.17
CA ALA A 284 36.72 10.30 -10.98
C ALA A 284 37.67 11.17 -11.82
N LEU A 285 37.26 12.42 -12.11
CA LEU A 285 38.11 13.39 -12.83
C LEU A 285 39.19 13.97 -11.95
N VAL A 286 39.03 13.90 -10.63
CA VAL A 286 40.03 14.34 -9.64
C VAL A 286 40.96 13.18 -9.28
N ASP A 287 40.38 12.08 -8.83
CA ASP A 287 41.06 10.82 -8.53
C ASP A 287 40.06 9.65 -8.67
N PRO A 288 40.40 8.60 -9.43
CA PRO A 288 39.54 7.42 -9.57
C PRO A 288 39.16 6.76 -8.23
N ALA A 289 40.00 6.83 -7.20
CA ALA A 289 39.71 6.29 -5.88
C ALA A 289 38.51 6.99 -5.24
N LEU A 290 38.35 8.30 -5.44
CA LEU A 290 37.24 9.09 -4.88
C LEU A 290 35.88 8.67 -5.48
N PHE A 291 35.87 8.24 -6.74
CA PHE A 291 34.66 7.67 -7.36
C PHE A 291 34.21 6.40 -6.60
N TRP A 292 35.14 5.51 -6.30
CA TRP A 292 34.81 4.27 -5.59
C TRP A 292 34.42 4.52 -4.13
N HIS A 293 35.02 5.52 -3.47
CA HIS A 293 34.58 5.94 -2.14
C HIS A 293 33.15 6.46 -2.17
N ALA A 294 32.84 7.35 -3.12
CA ALA A 294 31.50 7.88 -3.27
C ALA A 294 30.46 6.79 -3.60
N LEU A 295 30.79 5.89 -4.53
CA LEU A 295 29.94 4.75 -4.88
C LEU A 295 29.68 3.85 -3.65
N GLY A 296 30.71 3.58 -2.84
CA GLY A 296 30.56 2.81 -1.61
C GLY A 296 29.65 3.50 -0.58
N ASN A 297 29.79 4.80 -0.38
CA ASN A 297 28.93 5.59 0.51
C ASN A 297 27.47 5.62 0.02
N LEU A 298 27.25 5.82 -1.29
CA LEU A 298 25.92 5.79 -1.88
C LEU A 298 25.27 4.41 -1.76
N ALA A 299 26.00 3.34 -2.04
CA ALA A 299 25.51 1.97 -1.91
C ALA A 299 25.16 1.62 -0.44
N LEU A 300 26.01 2.02 0.52
CA LEU A 300 25.75 1.83 1.94
C LEU A 300 24.52 2.66 2.39
N GLY A 301 24.38 3.90 1.86
CA GLY A 301 23.20 4.74 2.09
C GLY A 301 21.92 4.09 1.62
N GLU A 302 21.94 3.41 0.45
CA GLU A 302 20.80 2.65 -0.06
C GLU A 302 20.42 1.44 0.82
N VAL A 303 21.42 0.71 1.32
CA VAL A 303 21.18 -0.39 2.28
C VAL A 303 20.51 0.16 3.53
N PHE A 304 21.00 1.26 4.08
CA PHE A 304 20.40 1.91 5.24
C PHE A 304 18.97 2.39 4.94
N ALA A 305 18.75 2.99 3.76
CA ALA A 305 17.43 3.44 3.33
C ALA A 305 16.43 2.29 3.11
N ASN A 306 16.89 1.12 2.65
CA ASN A 306 16.05 -0.08 2.57
C ASN A 306 15.65 -0.58 3.96
N LEU A 307 16.61 -0.71 4.88
CA LEU A 307 16.35 -1.15 6.25
C LEU A 307 15.41 -0.19 6.98
N TRP A 308 15.68 1.11 6.87
CA TRP A 308 14.88 2.15 7.49
C TRP A 308 13.46 2.21 6.89
N GLY A 309 13.37 2.24 5.57
CA GLY A 309 12.09 2.25 4.85
C GLY A 309 11.25 1.03 5.17
N TYR A 310 11.86 -0.17 5.20
CA TYR A 310 11.17 -1.38 5.62
C TYR A 310 10.64 -1.26 7.05
N ALA A 311 11.48 -0.80 7.99
CA ALA A 311 11.10 -0.65 9.38
C ALA A 311 9.88 0.27 9.54
N VAL A 312 9.89 1.46 8.89
CA VAL A 312 8.82 2.46 9.07
C VAL A 312 7.56 2.19 8.25
N THR A 313 7.58 1.29 7.26
CA THR A 313 6.40 0.95 6.45
C THR A 313 5.75 -0.35 6.87
N SER A 314 6.52 -1.38 7.24
CA SER A 314 5.98 -2.71 7.51
C SER A 314 5.18 -2.80 8.81
N PHE A 315 5.52 -2.01 9.83
CA PHE A 315 4.84 -2.09 11.13
C PHE A 315 3.45 -1.43 11.14
N ASN A 316 3.17 -0.58 10.18
CA ASN A 316 1.96 0.25 10.17
C ASN A 316 0.68 -0.57 9.95
N HIS A 317 0.78 -1.70 9.22
CA HIS A 317 -0.35 -2.52 8.81
C HIS A 317 -0.20 -3.99 9.18
N THR A 318 0.84 -4.36 9.91
CA THR A 318 1.16 -5.75 10.21
C THR A 318 1.37 -5.94 11.71
N GLY A 319 0.66 -6.89 12.30
CA GLY A 319 0.76 -7.23 13.72
C GLY A 319 -0.41 -8.11 14.16
N ASP A 320 -0.26 -8.78 15.31
CA ASP A 320 -1.29 -9.62 15.92
C ASP A 320 -2.45 -8.82 16.55
N ASP A 321 -2.33 -7.52 16.56
CA ASP A 321 -3.32 -6.55 17.02
C ASP A 321 -3.96 -5.73 15.87
N VAL A 322 -3.65 -6.05 14.62
CA VAL A 322 -4.16 -5.40 13.41
C VAL A 322 -5.14 -6.33 12.70
N TYR A 323 -6.26 -5.77 12.25
CA TYR A 323 -7.29 -6.54 11.56
C TYR A 323 -7.02 -6.64 10.06
N ARG A 324 -7.32 -7.81 9.50
CA ARG A 324 -7.41 -8.08 8.07
C ARG A 324 -8.85 -8.42 7.69
N PHE A 325 -9.21 -8.21 6.41
CA PHE A 325 -10.58 -8.30 5.91
C PHE A 325 -10.64 -9.18 4.66
N GLU A 326 -11.64 -10.06 4.58
CA GLU A 326 -11.81 -10.95 3.42
C GLU A 326 -12.55 -10.26 2.26
N ARG A 327 -13.46 -9.35 2.57
CA ARG A 327 -14.32 -8.66 1.59
C ARG A 327 -13.90 -7.21 1.43
N SER A 328 -14.18 -6.64 0.26
CA SER A 328 -13.91 -5.23 -0.02
C SER A 328 -15.09 -4.35 0.39
N CYS A 329 -14.81 -3.23 1.04
CA CYS A 329 -15.82 -2.23 1.38
C CYS A 329 -15.83 -1.05 0.42
N ARG A 330 -16.96 -0.32 0.39
CA ARG A 330 -17.09 0.91 -0.40
C ARG A 330 -16.25 2.03 0.22
N PRO A 331 -15.45 2.74 -0.58
CA PRO A 331 -14.72 3.92 -0.12
C PRO A 331 -15.65 4.95 0.53
N HIS A 332 -15.17 5.54 1.61
CA HIS A 332 -15.88 6.56 2.40
C HIS A 332 -17.21 6.08 3.05
N SER A 333 -17.45 4.76 3.10
CA SER A 333 -18.51 4.21 3.94
C SER A 333 -18.12 4.22 5.41
N PRO A 334 -19.08 4.08 6.36
CA PRO A 334 -18.74 3.92 7.78
C PRO A 334 -17.75 2.79 8.03
N THR A 335 -17.91 1.65 7.33
CA THR A 335 -16.96 0.52 7.40
C THR A 335 -15.56 0.90 6.90
N PHE A 336 -15.45 1.74 5.87
CA PHE A 336 -14.16 2.22 5.37
C PHE A 336 -13.39 3.00 6.45
N TYR A 337 -14.06 3.93 7.15
CA TYR A 337 -13.43 4.68 8.25
C TYR A 337 -13.04 3.77 9.41
N LEU A 338 -13.88 2.79 9.75
CA LEU A 338 -13.53 1.81 10.77
C LEU A 338 -12.27 1.02 10.40
N ARG A 339 -12.22 0.48 9.17
CA ARG A 339 -11.08 -0.29 8.68
C ARG A 339 -9.80 0.52 8.61
N ALA A 340 -9.87 1.80 8.26
CA ALA A 340 -8.71 2.70 8.29
C ALA A 340 -8.10 2.80 9.70
N VAL A 341 -8.93 2.73 10.75
CA VAL A 341 -8.46 2.75 12.15
C VAL A 341 -7.92 1.41 12.59
N ILE A 342 -8.72 0.33 12.47
CA ILE A 342 -8.34 -0.98 13.04
C ILE A 342 -7.40 -1.80 12.13
N GLY A 343 -7.24 -1.41 10.88
CA GLY A 343 -6.27 -1.94 9.92
C GLY A 343 -4.95 -1.19 9.90
N SER A 344 -4.79 -0.18 10.75
CA SER A 344 -3.59 0.65 10.84
C SER A 344 -3.16 0.84 12.29
N VAL A 345 -1.88 1.18 12.48
CA VAL A 345 -1.30 1.44 13.79
C VAL A 345 -0.46 2.69 13.74
N ASN A 346 -0.58 3.54 14.75
CA ASN A 346 0.34 4.62 14.95
C ASN A 346 1.59 4.18 15.73
N CYS A 347 2.71 4.80 15.40
CA CYS A 347 3.86 4.77 16.29
C CYS A 347 3.83 5.96 17.25
N ARG A 348 4.83 6.10 18.12
CA ARG A 348 4.95 7.27 18.99
C ARG A 348 4.92 8.54 18.15
N THR A 349 3.98 9.43 18.43
CA THR A 349 3.74 10.69 17.70
C THR A 349 4.26 11.90 18.48
N GLY A 350 4.53 12.98 17.74
CA GLY A 350 4.91 14.27 18.30
C GLY A 350 6.42 14.51 18.41
N GLY A 351 6.78 15.76 18.17
CA GLY A 351 8.17 16.23 18.09
C GLY A 351 8.73 16.16 16.67
N GLU A 352 9.18 17.31 16.13
CA GLU A 352 9.61 17.42 14.72
C GLU A 352 10.70 16.40 14.34
N VAL A 353 11.67 16.14 15.22
CA VAL A 353 12.73 15.14 14.95
C VAL A 353 12.17 13.71 14.94
N ASN A 354 11.30 13.37 15.92
CA ASN A 354 10.68 12.06 15.98
C ASN A 354 9.84 11.80 14.72
N ASP A 355 8.99 12.76 14.35
CA ASP A 355 8.09 12.63 13.21
C ASP A 355 8.87 12.57 11.88
N PHE A 356 9.97 13.36 11.76
CA PHE A 356 10.89 13.29 10.62
C PHE A 356 11.55 11.90 10.50
N LEU A 357 12.08 11.36 11.60
CA LEU A 357 12.72 10.04 11.60
C LEU A 357 11.74 8.91 11.26
N HIS A 358 10.46 9.05 11.64
CA HIS A 358 9.40 8.13 11.25
C HIS A 358 8.82 8.41 9.84
N GLY A 359 9.28 9.47 9.16
CA GLY A 359 8.77 9.85 7.84
C GLY A 359 7.32 10.33 7.85
N TYR A 360 6.82 10.83 8.99
CA TYR A 360 5.41 11.13 9.24
C TYR A 360 4.46 9.94 9.05
N LEU A 361 5.02 8.70 8.94
CA LEU A 361 4.25 7.46 8.89
C LEU A 361 3.83 6.96 10.28
N ASN A 362 4.28 7.63 11.34
CA ASN A 362 3.82 7.39 12.72
C ASN A 362 2.39 7.89 12.98
N TYR A 363 1.77 8.58 12.04
CA TYR A 363 0.36 8.99 12.00
C TYR A 363 -0.44 8.14 11.00
N GLN A 364 -0.22 6.84 10.98
CA GLN A 364 -0.74 5.98 9.91
C GLN A 364 -2.27 5.88 9.91
N ILE A 365 -2.89 5.89 11.08
CA ILE A 365 -4.36 5.89 11.21
C ILE A 365 -4.95 7.13 10.54
N GLU A 366 -4.43 8.31 10.85
CA GLU A 366 -4.89 9.59 10.29
C GLU A 366 -4.61 9.69 8.80
N HIS A 367 -3.47 9.12 8.37
CA HIS A 367 -3.09 9.04 6.97
C HIS A 367 -4.05 8.16 6.16
N HIS A 368 -4.49 7.01 6.69
CA HIS A 368 -5.48 6.15 6.02
C HIS A 368 -6.89 6.71 6.05
N LEU A 369 -7.25 7.44 7.10
CA LEU A 369 -8.54 8.14 7.17
C LEU A 369 -8.65 9.23 6.08
N TRP A 370 -7.59 10.03 5.89
CA TRP A 370 -7.60 11.18 4.97
C TRP A 370 -6.23 11.40 4.32
N PRO A 371 -5.86 10.57 3.32
CA PRO A 371 -4.52 10.64 2.71
C PRO A 371 -4.23 11.96 1.98
N ASP A 372 -5.27 12.74 1.68
CA ASP A 372 -5.20 14.04 1.03
C ASP A 372 -4.93 15.22 1.98
N LEU A 373 -4.65 14.95 3.25
CA LEU A 373 -4.21 15.97 4.20
C LEU A 373 -2.69 16.17 4.19
N SER A 374 -2.24 17.32 4.68
CA SER A 374 -0.82 17.60 4.91
C SER A 374 -0.26 16.82 6.08
N MET A 375 1.06 16.66 6.14
CA MET A 375 1.75 16.04 7.30
C MET A 375 1.41 16.76 8.62
N LEU A 376 1.36 18.09 8.61
CA LEU A 376 1.02 18.88 9.80
C LEU A 376 -0.44 18.66 10.23
N ALA A 377 -1.35 18.46 9.28
CA ALA A 377 -2.75 18.19 9.58
C ALA A 377 -2.93 16.84 10.29
N TYR A 378 -2.10 15.83 10.04
CA TYR A 378 -2.14 14.56 10.78
C TYR A 378 -1.82 14.73 12.25
N SER A 379 -0.82 15.54 12.59
CA SER A 379 -0.50 15.81 14.00
C SER A 379 -1.65 16.52 14.74
N ARG A 380 -2.40 17.37 14.04
CA ARG A 380 -3.61 18.04 14.57
C ARG A 380 -4.81 17.07 14.64
N ALA A 381 -4.88 16.11 13.75
CA ALA A 381 -5.95 15.11 13.68
C ALA A 381 -5.85 14.06 14.79
N GLN A 382 -4.65 13.63 15.12
CA GLN A 382 -4.36 12.50 16.00
C GLN A 382 -5.10 12.52 17.34
N PRO A 383 -5.06 13.59 18.16
CA PRO A 383 -5.77 13.60 19.46
C PRO A 383 -7.29 13.58 19.27
N ARG A 384 -7.80 14.13 18.18
CA ARG A 384 -9.24 14.18 17.88
C ARG A 384 -9.76 12.83 17.39
N VAL A 385 -9.02 12.15 16.53
CA VAL A 385 -9.31 10.78 16.07
C VAL A 385 -9.34 9.83 17.26
N ARG A 386 -8.31 9.90 18.12
CA ARG A 386 -8.24 9.09 19.33
C ARG A 386 -9.45 9.32 20.24
N ALA A 387 -9.86 10.56 20.46
CA ALA A 387 -11.04 10.87 21.28
C ALA A 387 -12.36 10.30 20.67
N ILE A 388 -12.51 10.34 19.35
CA ILE A 388 -13.67 9.70 18.68
C ILE A 388 -13.62 8.18 18.86
N CYS A 389 -12.45 7.56 18.69
CA CYS A 389 -12.29 6.12 18.89
C CYS A 389 -12.64 5.72 20.34
N GLU A 390 -12.13 6.44 21.33
CA GLU A 390 -12.43 6.23 22.76
C GLU A 390 -13.93 6.37 23.04
N LYS A 391 -14.58 7.41 22.48
CA LYS A 391 -16.03 7.65 22.62
C LYS A 391 -16.87 6.48 22.11
N HIS A 392 -16.49 5.88 20.97
CA HIS A 392 -17.22 4.79 20.31
C HIS A 392 -16.73 3.38 20.70
N GLY A 393 -15.73 3.28 21.60
CA GLY A 393 -15.14 2.02 22.02
C GLY A 393 -14.32 1.32 20.92
N VAL A 394 -13.90 2.02 19.88
CA VAL A 394 -13.08 1.49 18.79
C VAL A 394 -11.61 1.43 19.24
N PRO A 395 -10.93 0.30 19.11
CA PRO A 395 -9.51 0.18 19.42
C PRO A 395 -8.67 1.16 18.60
N TYR A 396 -7.89 2.01 19.28
CA TYR A 396 -6.92 2.91 18.66
C TYR A 396 -5.54 2.49 19.11
N VAL A 397 -4.80 1.79 18.22
CA VAL A 397 -3.51 1.21 18.58
C VAL A 397 -2.40 2.21 18.32
N GLN A 398 -1.62 2.50 19.37
CA GLN A 398 -0.40 3.30 19.30
C GLN A 398 0.67 2.66 20.17
N ASP A 399 1.84 2.37 19.61
CA ASP A 399 2.89 1.59 20.27
C ASP A 399 4.28 2.19 19.98
N ASP A 400 5.33 1.68 20.56
CA ASP A 400 6.70 2.04 20.20
C ASP A 400 7.22 1.20 19.02
N ILE A 401 8.24 1.72 18.33
CA ILE A 401 8.79 1.08 17.12
C ILE A 401 9.35 -0.32 17.39
N PHE A 402 9.95 -0.57 18.55
CA PHE A 402 10.57 -1.87 18.84
C PHE A 402 9.51 -2.93 19.09
N SER A 403 8.48 -2.61 19.86
CA SER A 403 7.30 -3.46 20.05
C SER A 403 6.65 -3.79 18.70
N ARG A 404 6.49 -2.78 17.83
CA ARG A 404 5.93 -2.99 16.48
C ARG A 404 6.78 -3.92 15.62
N LEU A 405 8.10 -3.72 15.59
CA LEU A 405 9.01 -4.59 14.83
C LEU A 405 8.99 -6.04 15.33
N LEU A 406 8.83 -6.26 16.63
CA LEU A 406 8.68 -7.61 17.18
C LEU A 406 7.37 -8.28 16.72
N LYS A 407 6.25 -7.55 16.69
CA LYS A 407 4.97 -8.04 16.17
C LYS A 407 5.07 -8.37 14.67
N VAL A 408 5.68 -7.48 13.87
CA VAL A 408 5.96 -7.75 12.45
C VAL A 408 6.81 -9.00 12.28
N TRP A 409 7.88 -9.14 13.07
CA TRP A 409 8.71 -10.34 13.04
C TRP A 409 7.90 -11.61 13.35
N GLY A 410 6.97 -11.54 14.31
CA GLY A 410 6.06 -12.65 14.64
C GLY A 410 5.23 -13.09 13.43
N ILE A 411 4.63 -12.12 12.71
CA ILE A 411 3.82 -12.40 11.50
C ILE A 411 4.70 -12.96 10.38
N PHE A 412 5.83 -12.30 10.07
CA PHE A 412 6.70 -12.70 8.96
C PHE A 412 7.36 -14.06 9.16
N THR A 413 7.61 -14.45 10.42
CA THR A 413 8.13 -15.79 10.74
C THR A 413 7.03 -16.84 10.94
N GLY A 414 5.75 -16.43 10.89
CA GLY A 414 4.60 -17.32 11.09
C GLY A 414 4.41 -17.80 12.54
N ARG A 415 4.96 -17.04 13.50
CA ARG A 415 4.78 -17.28 14.95
C ARG A 415 3.53 -16.62 15.49
N ALA A 416 3.00 -15.65 14.77
CA ALA A 416 1.76 -14.92 15.04
C ALA A 416 0.98 -14.73 13.75
N HIS A 417 -0.30 -14.37 13.85
CA HIS A 417 -1.20 -14.08 12.75
C HIS A 417 -1.93 -12.77 13.00
N MET A 418 -2.26 -12.05 11.91
CA MET A 418 -3.12 -10.88 11.97
C MET A 418 -4.53 -11.29 12.39
N ARG A 419 -5.24 -10.39 13.07
CA ARG A 419 -6.65 -10.64 13.44
C ARG A 419 -7.53 -10.65 12.21
N ARG A 420 -8.47 -11.59 12.16
CA ARG A 420 -9.51 -11.60 11.12
C ARG A 420 -10.74 -10.91 11.64
N PHE A 421 -11.22 -9.90 10.92
CA PHE A 421 -12.51 -9.31 11.25
C PHE A 421 -13.62 -10.33 10.97
N PRO A 422 -14.59 -10.52 11.88
CA PRO A 422 -15.63 -11.53 11.69
C PRO A 422 -16.55 -11.17 10.51
N ASP A 423 -16.59 -12.01 9.48
CA ASP A 423 -17.35 -11.76 8.25
C ASP A 423 -18.85 -11.54 8.50
N HIS A 424 -19.43 -12.24 9.48
CA HIS A 424 -20.86 -12.13 9.82
C HIS A 424 -21.24 -10.80 10.50
N LEU A 425 -20.25 -10.04 10.99
CA LEU A 425 -20.43 -8.69 11.57
C LEU A 425 -20.14 -7.58 10.56
N GLU A 426 -19.74 -7.90 9.34
CA GLU A 426 -19.58 -6.92 8.29
C GLU A 426 -20.93 -6.38 7.84
N ARG A 427 -21.01 -5.06 7.69
CA ARG A 427 -22.22 -4.40 7.23
C ARG A 427 -22.42 -4.59 5.73
N GLU A 428 -23.34 -5.43 5.32
CA GLU A 428 -23.62 -5.76 3.90
C GLU A 428 -23.85 -4.51 3.03
N ALA A 429 -24.52 -3.49 3.57
CA ALA A 429 -24.76 -2.24 2.83
C ALA A 429 -23.47 -1.51 2.43
N ASP A 430 -22.35 -1.77 3.10
CA ASP A 430 -21.05 -1.15 2.83
C ASP A 430 -20.13 -2.03 1.99
N MET A 431 -20.49 -3.29 1.77
CA MET A 431 -19.66 -4.21 1.00
C MET A 431 -19.80 -3.95 -0.51
N MET A 432 -18.69 -4.14 -1.22
CA MET A 432 -18.70 -4.11 -2.69
C MET A 432 -19.16 -5.46 -3.24
N VAL A 433 -20.05 -5.41 -4.23
CA VAL A 433 -20.44 -6.61 -4.97
C VAL A 433 -19.29 -7.01 -5.90
N TRP A 434 -18.94 -8.30 -5.95
CA TRP A 434 -17.78 -8.85 -6.69
C TRP A 434 -17.77 -8.55 -8.21
N SER A 435 -18.86 -8.06 -8.78
CA SER A 435 -18.93 -7.63 -10.19
C SER A 435 -18.08 -6.39 -10.50
N ASP A 436 -17.72 -5.61 -9.48
CA ASP A 436 -16.98 -4.35 -9.62
C ASP A 436 -15.48 -4.52 -9.38
N ARG A 437 -14.84 -5.45 -10.10
CA ARG A 437 -13.37 -5.57 -10.15
C ARG A 437 -12.68 -4.37 -10.83
N ALA A 438 -13.44 -3.31 -11.12
CA ALA A 438 -12.91 -2.02 -11.50
C ALA A 438 -12.59 -1.22 -10.23
N VAL A 439 -11.32 -0.90 -10.00
CA VAL A 439 -10.93 0.13 -9.02
C VAL A 439 -11.78 1.37 -9.32
N PRO A 440 -12.58 1.87 -8.36
CA PRO A 440 -13.34 3.10 -8.60
C PRO A 440 -12.33 4.21 -8.91
N HIS A 441 -12.39 4.76 -10.11
CA HIS A 441 -11.68 6.00 -10.37
C HIS A 441 -12.25 7.04 -9.41
N ALA A 442 -11.46 7.49 -8.44
CA ALA A 442 -11.75 8.73 -7.76
C ALA A 442 -11.86 9.79 -8.87
N ARG A 443 -13.09 10.25 -9.14
CA ARG A 443 -13.31 11.42 -9.98
C ARG A 443 -12.56 12.55 -9.27
N ALA A 444 -11.45 12.98 -9.85
CA ALA A 444 -10.83 14.23 -9.48
C ALA A 444 -11.92 15.31 -9.62
N ARG A 445 -12.46 15.78 -8.49
CA ARG A 445 -13.26 16.97 -8.40
C ARG A 445 -12.36 18.18 -8.17
#